data_23ad60ad3835437a50add5398783c43a
#
_entry.id   23ad60ad3835437a50add5398783c43a
#
_cell.length_a   1.000
_cell.length_b   1.000
_cell.length_c   1.000
_cell.angle_alpha   90.00
_cell.angle_beta   90.00
_cell.angle_gamma   90.00
#
_symmetry.space_group_name_H-M   'P 1'
#
loop_
_entity.id
_entity.type
_entity.pdbx_description
1 polymer ?
#
loop_
_entity_poly.entity_id
_entity_poly.type
_entity_poly.pdbx_seq_one_letter_code
_entity_poly.pdbx_strand_id
1 'polypeptide(L)'
;MRTDESQEAPRALGPNLQRLRQLSALLGAAKTQSESDELDPLQASFDRLLEAVSAQEPDYEFLGQDVLLRLHRRFPSLWEGVDRHLLWFFGGELLHFLSDEELDAFQQRED
;
A
#
# COMPACT_ATOMS: atom_id res chain seq x y z
N MET A 1 -10.51 -22.11 -19.78
CA MET A 1 -10.39 -21.83 -19.38
C MET A 1 -10.20 -21.54 -18.82
N ARG A 2 -9.94 -21.29 -18.65
CA ARG A 2 -9.63 -20.81 -18.09
C ARG A 2 -9.48 -20.36 -17.39
N THR A 3 -9.33 -20.31 -17.16
CA THR A 3 -9.15 -19.83 -16.46
C THR A 3 -8.93 -19.25 -15.93
N ASP A 4 -8.58 -18.97 -16.22
CA ASP A 4 -8.30 -18.26 -15.87
C ASP A 4 -8.75 -17.78 -15.10
N GLU A 5 -9.50 -17.87 -14.85
CA GLU A 5 -10.00 -17.43 -14.13
C GLU A 5 -9.54 -17.19 -12.94
N SER A 6 -9.09 -17.83 -12.55
CA SER A 6 -8.37 -17.59 -11.43
C SER A 6 -7.96 -16.25 -11.46
N GLN A 7 -8.09 -15.82 -12.49
CA GLN A 7 -7.72 -14.60 -12.67
C GLN A 7 -8.48 -13.64 -11.94
N GLU A 8 -9.31 -14.02 -11.08
CA GLU A 8 -9.98 -13.11 -10.26
C GLU A 8 -9.08 -12.32 -9.39
N ALA A 9 -7.91 -12.79 -9.06
CA ALA A 9 -6.98 -12.02 -8.25
C ALA A 9 -6.50 -10.82 -9.04
N PRO A 10 -6.33 -9.65 -8.41
CA PRO A 10 -5.73 -8.50 -9.07
C PRO A 10 -4.37 -8.86 -9.63
N ARG A 11 -4.10 -8.43 -10.85
CA ARG A 11 -2.87 -8.79 -11.51
C ARG A 11 -1.65 -8.38 -10.76
N ALA A 12 -1.72 -7.27 -10.04
CA ALA A 12 -0.56 -6.75 -9.34
C ALA A 12 -0.48 -7.18 -7.89
N LEU A 13 -1.29 -8.18 -7.49
CA LEU A 13 -1.34 -8.54 -6.08
C LEU A 13 0.01 -8.96 -5.53
N GLY A 14 0.69 -9.89 -6.19
CA GLY A 14 1.97 -10.38 -5.70
C GLY A 14 3.01 -9.30 -5.58
N PRO A 15 3.29 -8.54 -6.64
CA PRO A 15 4.27 -7.47 -6.55
C PRO A 15 3.90 -6.40 -5.53
N ASN A 16 2.62 -6.07 -5.39
CA ASN A 16 2.23 -5.05 -4.44
C ASN A 16 2.28 -5.56 -3.01
N LEU A 17 2.03 -6.84 -2.79
CA LEU A 17 2.20 -7.41 -1.47
C LEU A 17 3.67 -7.34 -1.05
N GLN A 18 4.57 -7.59 -1.99
CA GLN A 18 5.99 -7.45 -1.74
C GLN A 18 6.34 -6.00 -1.38
N ARG A 19 5.77 -5.04 -2.11
CA ARG A 19 6.00 -3.62 -1.81
C ARG A 19 5.49 -3.25 -0.43
N LEU A 20 4.34 -3.82 -0.03
CA LEU A 20 3.81 -3.59 1.30
C LEU A 20 4.74 -4.16 2.36
N ARG A 21 5.32 -5.32 2.12
CA ARG A 21 6.25 -5.91 3.07
C ARG A 21 7.51 -5.05 3.20
N GLN A 22 7.96 -4.50 2.10
CA GLN A 22 9.11 -3.60 2.14
C GLN A 22 8.82 -2.35 2.95
N LEU A 23 7.60 -1.81 2.80
CA LEU A 23 7.21 -0.65 3.57
C LEU A 23 7.07 -1.00 5.05
N SER A 24 6.57 -2.19 5.35
CA SER A 24 6.49 -2.65 6.73
C SER A 24 7.88 -2.73 7.36
N ALA A 25 8.85 -3.21 6.59
CA ALA A 25 10.22 -3.28 7.08
C ALA A 25 10.78 -1.88 7.34
N LEU A 26 10.45 -0.93 6.49
CA LEU A 26 10.86 0.45 6.68
C LEU A 26 10.28 1.02 7.96
N LEU A 27 9.00 0.74 8.23
CA LEU A 27 8.36 1.17 9.46
C LEU A 27 9.04 0.53 10.67
N GLY A 28 9.38 -0.74 10.57
CA GLY A 28 10.05 -1.43 11.66
C GLY A 28 11.41 -0.84 11.96
N ALA A 29 12.15 -0.47 10.91
CA ALA A 29 13.46 0.16 11.10
C ALA A 29 13.31 1.52 11.75
N ALA A 30 12.32 2.30 11.32
CA ALA A 30 12.08 3.62 11.90
C ALA A 30 11.69 3.50 13.36
N LYS A 31 10.88 2.50 13.69
CA LYS A 31 10.46 2.27 15.06
C LYS A 31 11.64 1.91 15.94
N THR A 32 12.55 1.10 15.43
CA THR A 32 13.75 0.72 16.18
C THR A 32 14.64 1.91 16.48
N GLN A 33 14.72 2.85 15.57
CA GLN A 33 15.54 4.03 15.73
C GLN A 33 14.87 5.11 16.58
N SER A 34 13.56 5.01 16.74
CA SER A 34 12.81 6.01 17.50
C SER A 34 12.69 5.57 18.94
N GLU A 35 12.75 6.53 19.86
CA GLU A 35 12.51 6.22 21.26
C GLU A 35 11.05 6.41 21.61
N SER A 36 10.24 6.79 20.64
CA SER A 36 8.83 7.05 20.83
C SER A 36 8.00 5.86 20.39
N ASP A 37 6.84 5.68 21.01
CA ASP A 37 5.90 4.63 20.62
C ASP A 37 4.88 5.13 19.62
N GLU A 38 5.12 6.28 19.01
CA GLU A 38 4.14 6.87 18.10
C GLU A 38 3.85 6.01 16.89
N LEU A 39 4.82 5.17 16.49
CA LEU A 39 4.62 4.31 15.33
C LEU A 39 3.87 3.02 15.65
N ASP A 40 3.70 2.69 16.93
CA ASP A 40 3.08 1.43 17.30
C ASP A 40 1.67 1.27 16.73
N PRO A 41 0.77 2.26 16.86
CA PRO A 41 -0.57 2.08 16.29
C PRO A 41 -0.55 1.96 14.78
N LEU A 42 0.33 2.69 14.13
CA LEU A 42 0.44 2.63 12.68
C LEU A 42 0.97 1.27 12.25
N GLN A 43 1.97 0.74 12.97
CA GLN A 43 2.52 -0.57 12.66
C GLN A 43 1.43 -1.65 12.81
N ALA A 44 0.63 -1.57 13.85
CA ALA A 44 -0.45 -2.53 14.04
C ALA A 44 -1.46 -2.45 12.90
N SER A 45 -1.80 -1.24 12.47
CA SER A 45 -2.71 -1.06 11.36
C SER A 45 -2.12 -1.62 10.07
N PHE A 46 -0.81 -1.45 9.91
CA PHE A 46 -0.13 -1.94 8.72
C PHE A 46 -0.10 -3.46 8.69
N ASP A 47 0.13 -4.08 9.85
CA ASP A 47 0.10 -5.53 9.95
C ASP A 47 -1.29 -6.06 9.58
N ARG A 48 -2.32 -5.38 10.05
CA ARG A 48 -3.68 -5.74 9.70
C ARG A 48 -3.92 -5.60 8.20
N LEU A 49 -3.38 -4.55 7.60
CA LEU A 49 -3.50 -4.33 6.17
C LEU A 49 -2.83 -5.47 5.38
N LEU A 50 -1.64 -5.90 5.83
CA LEU A 50 -0.98 -7.01 5.17
C LEU A 50 -1.84 -8.26 5.19
N GLU A 51 -2.48 -8.53 6.32
CA GLU A 51 -3.37 -9.68 6.42
C GLU A 51 -4.53 -9.55 5.46
N ALA A 52 -5.14 -8.38 5.41
CA ALA A 52 -6.31 -8.16 4.57
C ALA A 52 -5.98 -8.34 3.10
N VAL A 53 -4.83 -7.79 2.67
CA VAL A 53 -4.43 -7.90 1.26
C VAL A 53 -4.07 -9.35 0.93
N SER A 54 -3.34 -10.02 1.83
CA SER A 54 -2.95 -11.41 1.59
C SER A 54 -4.17 -12.30 1.46
N ALA A 55 -5.20 -12.05 2.25
CA ALA A 55 -6.42 -12.84 2.23
C ALA A 55 -7.43 -12.33 1.21
N GLN A 56 -7.11 -11.24 0.54
CA GLN A 56 -8.01 -10.60 -0.43
C GLN A 56 -9.38 -10.34 0.18
N GLU A 57 -9.36 -9.80 1.41
CA GLU A 57 -10.61 -9.49 2.10
C GLU A 57 -11.35 -8.39 1.36
N PRO A 58 -12.68 -8.40 1.40
CA PRO A 58 -13.43 -7.31 0.79
C PRO A 58 -13.00 -5.98 1.38
N ASP A 59 -12.92 -4.97 0.54
CA ASP A 59 -12.65 -3.59 0.99
C ASP A 59 -11.23 -3.38 1.49
N TYR A 60 -10.29 -4.27 1.16
CA TYR A 60 -8.91 -4.03 1.59
C TYR A 60 -8.38 -2.73 0.99
N GLU A 61 -8.94 -2.29 -0.13
CA GLU A 61 -8.50 -1.03 -0.73
C GLU A 61 -8.77 0.13 0.20
N PHE A 62 -9.92 0.14 0.85
CA PHE A 62 -10.26 1.23 1.76
C PHE A 62 -9.35 1.23 2.97
N LEU A 63 -9.02 0.05 3.47
CA LEU A 63 -8.09 -0.06 4.59
C LEU A 63 -6.72 0.49 4.18
N GLY A 64 -6.27 0.13 2.98
CA GLY A 64 -5.00 0.64 2.48
C GLY A 64 -4.98 2.16 2.35
N GLN A 65 -6.06 2.71 1.82
CA GLN A 65 -6.17 4.16 1.69
C GLN A 65 -6.09 4.83 3.05
N ASP A 66 -6.79 4.30 4.04
CA ASP A 66 -6.79 4.88 5.37
C ASP A 66 -5.41 4.84 6.00
N VAL A 67 -4.75 3.68 5.93
CA VAL A 67 -3.44 3.50 6.55
C VAL A 67 -2.41 4.42 5.90
N LEU A 68 -2.38 4.47 4.56
CA LEU A 68 -1.40 5.28 3.87
C LEU A 68 -1.67 6.78 4.05
N LEU A 69 -2.93 7.19 4.11
CA LEU A 69 -3.24 8.59 4.37
C LEU A 69 -2.80 9.01 5.77
N ARG A 70 -2.95 8.11 6.75
CA ARG A 70 -2.46 8.41 8.09
C ARG A 70 -0.96 8.53 8.10
N LEU A 71 -0.27 7.68 7.35
CA LEU A 71 1.17 7.77 7.24
C LEU A 71 1.57 9.11 6.66
N HIS A 72 0.89 9.53 5.61
CA HIS A 72 1.18 10.81 4.97
C HIS A 72 1.04 11.97 5.93
N ARG A 73 -0.04 11.96 6.72
CA ARG A 73 -0.32 13.09 7.61
C ARG A 73 0.59 13.13 8.82
N ARG A 74 0.92 11.96 9.37
CA ARG A 74 1.61 11.90 10.65
C ARG A 74 3.11 11.73 10.51
N PHE A 75 3.55 11.09 9.44
CA PHE A 75 4.97 10.75 9.28
C PHE A 75 5.42 11.03 7.85
N PRO A 76 5.45 12.31 7.46
CA PRO A 76 5.76 12.65 6.06
C PRO A 76 7.13 12.14 5.60
N SER A 77 8.08 12.02 6.51
CA SER A 77 9.39 11.48 6.12
C SER A 77 9.28 10.04 5.65
N LEU A 78 8.45 9.26 6.31
CA LEU A 78 8.25 7.87 5.93
C LEU A 78 7.42 7.76 4.67
N TRP A 79 6.52 8.72 4.47
CA TRP A 79 5.69 8.76 3.27
C TRP A 79 6.55 8.78 2.01
N GLU A 80 7.71 9.43 2.07
CA GLU A 80 8.58 9.51 0.91
C GLU A 80 9.11 8.15 0.50
N GLY A 81 9.08 7.17 1.39
CA GLY A 81 9.50 5.81 1.07
C GLY A 81 8.41 4.93 0.51
N VAL A 82 7.20 5.46 0.35
CA VAL A 82 6.09 4.67 -0.16
C VAL A 82 6.23 4.53 -1.68
N ASP A 83 6.16 3.28 -2.14
CA ASP A 83 6.23 3.02 -3.57
C ASP A 83 4.99 3.56 -4.25
N ARG A 84 5.18 4.28 -5.35
CA ARG A 84 4.07 4.89 -6.07
C ARG A 84 3.09 3.84 -6.61
N HIS A 85 3.56 2.64 -6.86
CA HIS A 85 2.69 1.56 -7.31
C HIS A 85 1.60 1.25 -6.28
N LEU A 86 1.91 1.43 -4.98
CA LEU A 86 0.92 1.19 -3.95
C LEU A 86 -0.21 2.20 -4.00
N LEU A 87 0.10 3.44 -4.38
CA LEU A 87 -0.93 4.45 -4.54
C LEU A 87 -1.89 4.08 -5.65
N TRP A 88 -1.35 3.55 -6.73
CA TRP A 88 -2.18 3.09 -7.85
C TRP A 88 -2.98 1.84 -7.43
N PHE A 89 -2.32 0.94 -6.70
CA PHE A 89 -2.94 -0.33 -6.32
C PHE A 89 -4.17 -0.11 -5.44
N PHE A 90 -4.06 0.72 -4.41
CA PHE A 90 -5.19 1.00 -3.53
C PHE A 90 -6.16 2.01 -4.13
N GLY A 91 -5.67 2.95 -4.90
CA GLY A 91 -6.51 3.90 -5.61
C GLY A 91 -7.20 4.91 -4.72
N GLY A 92 -8.40 5.31 -5.12
CA GLY A 92 -9.18 6.25 -4.35
C GLY A 92 -8.48 7.59 -4.19
N GLU A 93 -8.48 8.10 -2.97
CA GLU A 93 -7.88 9.40 -2.70
C GLU A 93 -6.37 9.38 -2.89
N LEU A 94 -5.75 8.21 -2.82
CA LEU A 94 -4.31 8.13 -3.02
C LEU A 94 -3.90 8.53 -4.42
N LEU A 95 -4.79 8.42 -5.38
CA LEU A 95 -4.48 8.80 -6.76
C LEU A 95 -4.18 10.29 -6.88
N HIS A 96 -4.66 11.10 -5.94
CA HIS A 96 -4.38 12.53 -5.97
C HIS A 96 -2.90 12.85 -5.77
N PHE A 97 -2.14 11.91 -5.25
CA PHE A 97 -0.71 12.10 -5.04
C PHE A 97 0.10 11.72 -6.27
N LEU A 98 -0.56 11.18 -7.29
CA LEU A 98 0.12 10.80 -8.53
C LEU A 98 -0.05 11.92 -9.56
N SER A 99 1.01 12.17 -10.34
CA SER A 99 0.91 13.14 -11.42
C SER A 99 0.10 12.57 -12.56
N ASP A 100 -0.33 13.45 -13.48
CA ASP A 100 -1.06 13.00 -14.65
C ASP A 100 -0.21 12.04 -15.48
N GLU A 101 1.08 12.29 -15.55
CA GLU A 101 1.99 11.41 -16.28
C GLU A 101 2.05 10.03 -15.65
N GLU A 102 2.08 10.00 -14.32
CA GLU A 102 2.11 8.73 -13.61
C GLU A 102 0.81 7.96 -13.81
N LEU A 103 -0.32 8.65 -13.72
CA LEU A 103 -1.62 8.01 -13.93
C LEU A 103 -1.71 7.40 -15.32
N ASP A 104 -1.24 8.13 -16.29
CA ASP A 104 -1.22 7.67 -17.66
C ASP A 104 -0.37 6.43 -17.82
N ALA A 105 0.84 6.47 -17.24
CA ALA A 105 1.76 5.36 -17.34
C ALA A 105 1.20 4.11 -16.68
N PHE A 106 0.55 4.26 -15.52
CA PHE A 106 -0.05 3.12 -14.84
C PHE A 106 -1.21 2.54 -15.63
N GLN A 107 -2.02 3.40 -16.21
CA GLN A 107 -3.15 2.93 -17.02
C GLN A 107 -2.66 2.13 -18.22
N GLN A 108 -1.60 2.58 -18.84
CA GLN A 108 -1.06 1.88 -19.99
C GLN A 108 -0.50 0.52 -19.63
N ARG A 109 0.09 0.41 -18.45
CA ARG A 109 0.65 -0.86 -18.01
C ARG A 109 -0.43 -1.87 -17.68
N GLU A 110 -1.57 -1.38 -17.24
CA GLU A 110 -2.66 -2.27 -16.88
C GLU A 110 -3.24 -2.96 -18.10
N ASP A 111 -3.10 -2.38 -19.23
CA ASP A 111 -3.58 -3.00 -20.44
C ASP A 111 -2.61 -4.03 -20.99
#